data_4f113e173e855628c3418cb42538cd71
#
_entry.id   4f113e173e855628c3418cb42538cd71
#
_cell.length_a   1.000
_cell.length_b   1.000
_cell.length_c   1.000
_cell.angle_alpha   90.00
_cell.angle_beta   90.00
_cell.angle_gamma   90.00
#
_symmetry.space_group_name_H-M   'P 1'
#
loop_
_entity.id
_entity.type
_entity.pdbx_description
1 polymer ?
#
loop_
_entity_poly.entity_id
_entity_poly.type
_entity_poly.pdbx_seq_one_letter_code
_entity_poly.pdbx_strand_id
1 'polypeptide(L)'
;MKEFKATNTGNKVVINCATTKEVQRLKQVILNEIKKNPIGIKLIGQGPSILEKELDFTGVLDFIKDTLISIDTSEAFQEAIFECLKYCTYKSIYKINEELFDNPEIPEAREDYYEIIITCVEENLRPFLKSLISTWKTHTDLTEYVQKLSIM
;
A
#
# COMPACT_ATOMS: atom_id res chain seq x y z
N MET A 1 -13.55 7.64 -0.03
CA MET A 1 -13.42 8.01 1.39
C MET A 1 -13.69 6.77 2.26
N LYS A 2 -12.86 6.55 3.24
CA LYS A 2 -13.09 5.51 4.24
C LYS A 2 -13.06 6.14 5.64
N GLU A 3 -14.09 5.87 6.42
CA GLU A 3 -14.21 6.31 7.79
C GLU A 3 -14.23 5.09 8.70
N PHE A 4 -13.41 5.09 9.75
CA PHE A 4 -13.38 3.98 10.69
C PHE A 4 -13.00 4.47 12.09
N LYS A 5 -13.27 3.64 13.09
CA LYS A 5 -12.79 3.85 14.46
C LYS A 5 -11.57 2.99 14.69
N ALA A 6 -10.49 3.61 15.11
CA ALA A 6 -9.23 2.91 15.37
C ALA A 6 -9.44 1.83 16.45
N THR A 7 -8.89 0.66 16.23
CA THR A 7 -9.10 -0.51 17.09
C THR A 7 -8.59 -0.29 18.51
N ASN A 8 -7.42 0.37 18.65
CA ASN A 8 -6.78 0.54 19.95
C ASN A 8 -7.39 1.67 20.79
N THR A 9 -7.84 2.74 20.17
CA THR A 9 -8.29 3.95 20.88
C THR A 9 -9.78 4.23 20.72
N GLY A 10 -10.41 3.70 19.67
CA GLY A 10 -11.78 4.05 19.29
C GLY A 10 -11.90 5.42 18.62
N ASN A 11 -10.81 6.09 18.34
CA ASN A 11 -10.81 7.39 17.71
C ASN A 11 -11.17 7.30 16.23
N LYS A 12 -11.94 8.28 15.77
CA LYS A 12 -12.39 8.35 14.38
C LYS A 12 -11.24 8.73 13.46
N VAL A 13 -11.08 7.96 12.38
CA VAL A 13 -10.10 8.23 11.33
C VAL A 13 -10.83 8.30 9.99
N VAL A 14 -10.54 9.34 9.22
CA VAL A 14 -11.07 9.49 7.87
C VAL A 14 -9.92 9.46 6.89
N ILE A 15 -9.95 8.48 5.98
CA ILE A 15 -8.96 8.33 4.93
C ILE A 15 -9.60 8.79 3.61
N ASN A 16 -9.06 9.86 3.04
CA ASN A 16 -9.42 10.32 1.70
C ASN A 16 -8.30 9.94 0.75
N CYS A 17 -8.67 9.57 -0.47
CA CYS A 17 -7.68 9.16 -1.47
C CYS A 17 -6.82 10.35 -1.90
N ALA A 18 -5.54 10.09 -2.08
CA ALA A 18 -4.59 11.04 -2.62
C ALA A 18 -4.74 11.17 -4.15
N THR A 19 -3.98 12.07 -4.76
CA THR A 19 -3.96 12.20 -6.21
C THR A 19 -3.30 10.99 -6.86
N THR A 20 -3.62 10.72 -8.11
CA THR A 20 -3.02 9.62 -8.87
C THR A 20 -1.48 9.67 -8.84
N LYS A 21 -0.91 10.85 -8.99
CA LYS A 21 0.54 11.03 -8.99
C LYS A 21 1.15 10.65 -7.64
N GLU A 22 0.51 11.04 -6.54
CA GLU A 22 0.98 10.71 -5.19
C GLU A 22 0.87 9.22 -4.90
N VAL A 23 -0.22 8.60 -5.33
CA VAL A 23 -0.42 7.16 -5.17
C VAL A 23 0.58 6.37 -6.00
N GLN A 24 0.86 6.80 -7.23
CA GLN A 24 1.88 6.16 -8.07
C GLN A 24 3.26 6.24 -7.44
N ARG A 25 3.60 7.38 -6.83
CA ARG A 25 4.86 7.52 -6.10
C ARG A 25 4.93 6.55 -4.93
N LEU A 26 3.86 6.46 -4.15
CA LEU A 26 3.77 5.54 -3.02
C LEU A 26 3.95 4.09 -3.50
N LYS A 27 3.25 3.71 -4.55
CA LYS A 27 3.36 2.37 -5.14
C LYS A 27 4.80 2.08 -5.56
N GLN A 28 5.45 3.02 -6.23
CA GLN A 28 6.81 2.84 -6.70
C GLN A 28 7.80 2.68 -5.54
N VAL A 29 7.64 3.47 -4.49
CA VAL A 29 8.48 3.36 -3.30
C VAL A 29 8.31 2.02 -2.62
N ILE A 30 7.07 1.55 -2.47
CA ILE A 30 6.79 0.24 -1.88
C ILE A 30 7.43 -0.87 -2.72
N LEU A 31 7.27 -0.84 -4.04
CA LEU A 31 7.87 -1.83 -4.93
C LEU A 31 9.39 -1.83 -4.83
N ASN A 32 10.01 -0.66 -4.76
CA ASN A 32 11.47 -0.56 -4.63
C ASN A 32 11.96 -1.16 -3.31
N GLU A 33 11.23 -0.93 -2.22
CA GLU A 33 11.57 -1.50 -0.91
C GLU A 33 11.36 -3.02 -0.89
N ILE A 34 10.31 -3.50 -1.52
CA ILE A 34 10.06 -4.94 -1.66
C ILE A 34 11.19 -5.62 -2.44
N LYS A 35 11.68 -4.98 -3.50
CA LYS A 35 12.79 -5.51 -4.31
C LYS A 35 14.08 -5.67 -3.52
N LYS A 36 14.29 -4.89 -2.48
CA LYS A 36 15.45 -5.01 -1.60
C LYS A 36 15.35 -6.20 -0.64
N ASN A 37 14.15 -6.76 -0.46
CA ASN A 37 13.90 -7.90 0.41
C ASN A 37 14.02 -9.20 -0.39
N PRO A 38 14.82 -10.21 0.07
CA PRO A 38 14.96 -11.49 -0.64
C PRO A 38 13.62 -12.19 -0.90
N ILE A 39 12.68 -12.10 0.04
CA ILE A 39 11.34 -12.67 -0.12
C ILE A 39 10.57 -11.90 -1.20
N GLY A 40 10.68 -10.58 -1.20
CA GLY A 40 10.05 -9.72 -2.21
C GLY A 40 10.57 -9.98 -3.61
N ILE A 41 11.87 -10.22 -3.74
CA ILE A 41 12.50 -10.55 -5.03
C ILE A 41 11.91 -11.87 -5.58
N LYS A 42 11.74 -12.88 -4.74
CA LYS A 42 11.12 -14.14 -5.15
C LYS A 42 9.69 -13.94 -5.63
N LEU A 43 8.91 -13.12 -4.94
CA LEU A 43 7.54 -12.84 -5.30
C LEU A 43 7.43 -12.09 -6.63
N ILE A 44 8.27 -11.10 -6.83
CA ILE A 44 8.34 -10.36 -8.10
C ILE A 44 8.83 -11.29 -9.22
N GLY A 45 9.81 -12.15 -8.93
CA GLY A 45 10.36 -13.11 -9.89
C GLY A 45 9.35 -14.18 -10.32
N GLN A 46 8.39 -14.51 -9.46
CA GLN A 46 7.29 -15.41 -9.80
C GLN A 46 6.15 -14.69 -10.54
N GLY A 47 6.14 -13.36 -10.49
CA GLY A 47 5.30 -12.49 -11.31
C GLY A 47 3.82 -12.83 -11.31
N PRO A 48 3.20 -12.88 -12.50
CA PRO A 48 1.75 -13.11 -12.61
C PRO A 48 1.26 -14.43 -12.04
N SER A 49 2.11 -15.47 -11.95
CA SER A 49 1.68 -16.78 -11.47
C SER A 49 1.26 -16.80 -10.01
N ILE A 50 1.86 -15.95 -9.17
CA ILE A 50 1.43 -15.77 -7.78
C ILE A 50 0.08 -15.08 -7.73
N LEU A 51 -0.08 -14.03 -8.54
CA LEU A 51 -1.33 -13.29 -8.63
C LEU A 51 -2.47 -14.15 -9.18
N GLU A 52 -2.16 -15.08 -10.09
CA GLU A 52 -3.13 -16.03 -10.59
C GLU A 52 -3.56 -17.08 -9.56
N LYS A 53 -2.61 -17.57 -8.75
CA LYS A 53 -2.90 -18.52 -7.69
C LYS A 53 -3.65 -17.88 -6.53
N GLU A 54 -3.33 -16.64 -6.24
CA GLU A 54 -3.96 -15.85 -5.19
C GLU A 54 -4.82 -14.76 -5.82
N LEU A 55 -5.67 -15.11 -6.79
CA LEU A 55 -6.64 -14.19 -7.38
C LEU A 55 -7.44 -13.43 -6.34
N ASP A 56 -7.07 -13.64 -5.12
CA ASP A 56 -7.51 -12.95 -3.96
C ASP A 56 -6.65 -11.70 -3.78
N PHE A 57 -7.23 -10.58 -4.11
CA PHE A 57 -6.76 -9.24 -3.81
C PHE A 57 -6.28 -9.12 -2.36
N THR A 58 -6.90 -9.89 -1.45
CA THR A 58 -6.57 -9.97 -0.03
C THR A 58 -5.16 -10.49 0.20
N GLY A 59 -4.70 -11.47 -0.55
CA GLY A 59 -3.35 -12.02 -0.42
C GLY A 59 -2.27 -11.01 -0.76
N VAL A 60 -2.47 -10.21 -1.82
CA VAL A 60 -1.52 -9.15 -2.18
C VAL A 60 -1.48 -8.08 -1.11
N LEU A 61 -2.63 -7.68 -0.59
CA LEU A 61 -2.71 -6.69 0.49
C LEU A 61 -2.08 -7.21 1.78
N ASP A 62 -2.29 -8.47 2.15
CA ASP A 62 -1.69 -9.08 3.33
C ASP A 62 -0.17 -9.10 3.22
N PHE A 63 0.36 -9.41 2.04
CA PHE A 63 1.80 -9.34 1.80
C PHE A 63 2.33 -7.92 1.97
N ILE A 64 1.62 -6.93 1.43
CA ILE A 64 1.98 -5.52 1.60
C ILE A 64 1.96 -5.14 3.08
N LYS A 65 0.95 -5.56 3.85
CA LYS A 65 0.88 -5.31 5.30
C LYS A 65 2.08 -5.87 6.04
N ASP A 66 2.43 -7.13 5.77
CA ASP A 66 3.57 -7.77 6.41
C ASP A 66 4.89 -7.06 6.07
N THR A 67 5.00 -6.55 4.85
CA THR A 67 6.19 -5.85 4.38
C THR A 67 6.26 -4.44 4.96
N LEU A 68 5.12 -3.76 5.17
CA LEU A 68 5.08 -2.39 5.67
C LEU A 68 5.78 -2.22 7.01
N ILE A 69 5.67 -3.19 7.91
CA ILE A 69 6.31 -3.13 9.21
C ILE A 69 7.84 -3.06 9.05
N SER A 70 8.40 -3.71 8.04
CA SER A 70 9.83 -3.71 7.80
C SER A 70 10.34 -2.49 7.02
N ILE A 71 9.46 -1.80 6.29
CA ILE A 71 9.84 -0.65 5.46
C ILE A 71 9.41 0.70 6.05
N ASP A 72 8.69 0.73 7.17
CA ASP A 72 8.16 1.96 7.75
C ASP A 72 9.25 2.94 8.18
N THR A 73 10.47 2.46 8.43
CA THR A 73 11.62 3.32 8.75
C THR A 73 12.30 3.91 7.52
N SER A 74 11.93 3.47 6.31
CA SER A 74 12.47 4.02 5.07
C SER A 74 12.04 5.48 4.93
N GLU A 75 13.01 6.37 4.74
CA GLU A 75 12.76 7.79 4.56
C GLU A 75 11.89 8.05 3.32
N ALA A 76 12.20 7.35 2.23
CA ALA A 76 11.42 7.46 0.99
C ALA A 76 9.97 7.02 1.18
N PHE A 77 9.75 5.94 1.93
CA PHE A 77 8.41 5.47 2.24
C PHE A 77 7.66 6.49 3.11
N GLN A 78 8.31 7.02 4.16
CA GLN A 78 7.69 8.00 5.03
C GLN A 78 7.27 9.26 4.27
N GLU A 79 8.13 9.78 3.41
CA GLU A 79 7.78 10.93 2.57
C GLU A 79 6.56 10.65 1.70
N ALA A 80 6.54 9.49 1.03
CA ALA A 80 5.45 9.13 0.12
C ALA A 80 4.14 8.90 0.86
N ILE A 81 4.16 8.22 2.01
CA ILE A 81 2.94 7.93 2.78
C ILE A 81 2.35 9.21 3.39
N PHE A 82 3.19 10.10 3.92
CA PHE A 82 2.68 11.34 4.50
C PHE A 82 2.15 12.30 3.43
N GLU A 83 2.67 12.24 2.21
CA GLU A 83 2.07 12.95 1.09
C GLU A 83 0.64 12.45 0.79
N CYS A 84 0.39 11.16 0.95
CA CYS A 84 -0.96 10.61 0.80
C CYS A 84 -1.84 10.91 2.02
N LEU A 85 -1.27 10.92 3.22
CA LEU A 85 -2.02 11.14 4.46
C LEU A 85 -2.46 12.57 4.65
N LYS A 86 -1.90 13.53 3.92
CA LYS A 86 -2.28 14.95 4.07
C LYS A 86 -3.76 15.24 3.78
N TYR A 87 -4.46 14.33 3.11
CA TYR A 87 -5.89 14.43 2.85
C TYR A 87 -6.75 13.77 3.93
N CYS A 88 -6.13 13.22 4.94
CA CYS A 88 -6.78 12.41 5.97
C CYS A 88 -6.86 13.17 7.29
N THR A 89 -7.81 12.77 8.15
CA THR A 89 -8.01 13.41 9.45
C THR A 89 -8.11 12.40 10.58
N TYR A 90 -7.68 12.82 11.77
CA TYR A 90 -7.74 12.06 13.00
C TYR A 90 -8.60 12.83 14.01
N LYS A 91 -9.56 12.16 14.64
CA LYS A 91 -10.53 12.77 15.55
C LYS A 91 -11.31 13.92 14.90
N SER A 92 -11.45 13.91 13.59
CA SER A 92 -12.15 14.90 12.77
C SER A 92 -11.52 16.30 12.73
N ILE A 93 -10.56 16.61 13.60
CA ILE A 93 -9.95 17.94 13.72
C ILE A 93 -8.47 18.01 13.43
N TYR A 94 -7.74 16.88 13.54
CA TYR A 94 -6.31 16.85 13.33
C TYR A 94 -5.99 16.33 11.93
N LYS A 95 -5.11 17.04 11.22
CA LYS A 95 -4.52 16.52 9.99
C LYS A 95 -3.53 15.41 10.34
N ILE A 96 -3.50 14.36 9.54
CA ILE A 96 -2.54 13.27 9.74
C ILE A 96 -1.23 13.63 9.05
N ASN A 97 -0.24 13.98 9.86
CA ASN A 97 1.12 14.32 9.42
C ASN A 97 2.11 13.79 10.47
N GLU A 98 3.40 14.00 10.25
CA GLU A 98 4.43 13.53 11.18
C GLU A 98 4.26 14.13 12.58
N GLU A 99 3.85 15.40 12.65
CA GLU A 99 3.67 16.11 13.92
C GLU A 99 2.57 15.50 14.78
N LEU A 100 1.54 14.90 14.17
CA LEU A 100 0.45 14.25 14.92
C LEU A 100 0.99 13.17 15.85
N PHE A 101 1.93 12.36 15.37
CA PHE A 101 2.47 11.23 16.12
C PHE A 101 3.52 11.66 17.16
N ASP A 102 3.97 12.88 17.09
CA ASP A 102 4.91 13.48 18.07
C ASP A 102 4.23 14.49 19.00
N ASN A 103 2.94 14.71 18.83
CA ASN A 103 2.19 15.68 19.61
C ASN A 103 1.93 15.15 21.03
N PRO A 104 2.48 15.82 22.09
CA PRO A 104 2.29 15.36 23.46
C PRO A 104 0.86 15.50 23.97
N GLU A 105 0.03 16.30 23.31
CA GLU A 105 -1.39 16.45 23.67
C GLU A 105 -2.25 15.29 23.16
N ILE A 106 -1.73 14.51 22.19
CA ILE A 106 -2.43 13.39 21.57
C ILE A 106 -1.51 12.16 21.56
N PRO A 107 -1.06 11.67 22.73
CA PRO A 107 -0.13 10.55 22.78
C PRO A 107 -0.73 9.25 22.25
N GLU A 108 -2.05 9.11 22.30
CA GLU A 108 -2.77 7.94 21.80
C GLU A 108 -2.67 7.76 20.28
N ALA A 109 -2.31 8.81 19.54
CA ALA A 109 -2.17 8.70 18.08
C ALA A 109 -1.13 7.66 17.67
N ARG A 110 -0.08 7.48 18.48
CA ARG A 110 0.96 6.47 18.22
C ARG A 110 0.42 5.04 18.29
N GLU A 111 -0.58 4.80 19.11
CA GLU A 111 -1.22 3.48 19.21
C GLU A 111 -1.96 3.13 17.92
N ASP A 112 -2.40 4.12 17.17
CA ASP A 112 -3.15 3.96 15.94
C ASP A 112 -2.28 4.06 14.69
N TYR A 113 -0.97 4.29 14.85
CA TYR A 113 -0.05 4.58 13.74
C TYR A 113 -0.11 3.54 12.63
N TYR A 114 0.12 2.27 12.94
CA TYR A 114 0.18 1.22 11.92
C TYR A 114 -1.18 0.99 11.27
N GLU A 115 -2.26 1.06 12.02
CA GLU A 115 -3.61 0.92 11.45
C GLU A 115 -3.91 2.04 10.46
N ILE A 116 -3.52 3.27 10.76
CA ILE A 116 -3.67 4.42 9.87
C ILE A 116 -2.84 4.22 8.60
N ILE A 117 -1.56 3.85 8.74
CA ILE A 117 -0.67 3.64 7.62
C ILE A 117 -1.18 2.53 6.69
N ILE A 118 -1.54 1.39 7.27
CA ILE A 118 -2.03 0.24 6.51
C ILE A 118 -3.33 0.59 5.78
N THR A 119 -4.26 1.24 6.47
CA THR A 119 -5.54 1.62 5.86
C THR A 119 -5.35 2.62 4.74
N CYS A 120 -4.45 3.58 4.91
CA CYS A 120 -4.12 4.55 3.87
C CYS A 120 -3.55 3.85 2.62
N VAL A 121 -2.62 2.92 2.82
CA VAL A 121 -2.05 2.14 1.71
C VAL A 121 -3.14 1.34 1.00
N GLU A 122 -3.99 0.64 1.74
CA GLU A 122 -5.08 -0.16 1.16
C GLU A 122 -6.03 0.70 0.34
N GLU A 123 -6.51 1.79 0.89
CA GLU A 123 -7.50 2.63 0.22
C GLU A 123 -6.95 3.30 -1.04
N ASN A 124 -5.68 3.69 -1.01
CA ASN A 124 -5.05 4.33 -2.16
C ASN A 124 -4.63 3.35 -3.24
N LEU A 125 -4.10 2.18 -2.86
CA LEU A 125 -3.60 1.21 -3.83
C LEU A 125 -4.66 0.28 -4.39
N ARG A 126 -5.77 0.08 -3.69
CA ARG A 126 -6.81 -0.88 -4.10
C ARG A 126 -7.27 -0.72 -5.56
N PRO A 127 -7.64 0.48 -6.03
CA PRO A 127 -8.05 0.65 -7.44
C PRO A 127 -6.94 0.33 -8.43
N PHE A 128 -5.70 0.70 -8.08
CA PHE A 128 -4.53 0.47 -8.94
C PHE A 128 -4.15 -1.01 -8.99
N LEU A 129 -4.29 -1.73 -7.88
CA LEU A 129 -4.02 -3.16 -7.84
C LEU A 129 -5.04 -3.95 -8.68
N LYS A 130 -6.31 -3.55 -8.63
CA LYS A 130 -7.32 -4.15 -9.51
C LYS A 130 -6.98 -3.96 -10.98
N SER A 131 -6.62 -2.73 -11.36
CA SER A 131 -6.20 -2.42 -12.72
C SER A 131 -4.96 -3.20 -13.11
N LEU A 132 -3.97 -3.28 -12.24
CA LEU A 132 -2.74 -4.01 -12.47
C LEU A 132 -2.97 -5.49 -12.68
N ILE A 133 -3.79 -6.12 -11.84
CA ILE A 133 -4.13 -7.54 -11.95
C ILE A 133 -4.84 -7.81 -13.28
N SER A 134 -5.82 -6.99 -13.64
CA SER A 134 -6.54 -7.12 -14.92
C SER A 134 -5.59 -7.00 -16.12
N THR A 135 -4.69 -6.01 -16.06
CA THR A 135 -3.69 -5.77 -17.12
C THR A 135 -2.71 -6.94 -17.20
N TRP A 136 -2.25 -7.46 -16.07
CA TRP A 136 -1.32 -8.59 -16.04
C TRP A 136 -1.93 -9.87 -16.60
N LYS A 137 -3.20 -10.13 -16.32
CA LYS A 137 -3.89 -11.28 -16.94
C LYS A 137 -3.87 -11.19 -18.46
N THR A 138 -4.20 -10.02 -18.99
CA THR A 138 -4.18 -9.78 -20.44
C THR A 138 -2.77 -9.93 -21.00
N HIS A 139 -1.77 -9.36 -20.33
CA HIS A 139 -0.37 -9.43 -20.77
C HIS A 139 0.24 -10.82 -20.61
N THR A 140 -0.17 -11.58 -19.59
CA THR A 140 0.29 -12.96 -19.42
C THR A 140 -0.15 -13.80 -20.62
N ASP A 141 -1.39 -13.68 -21.06
CA ASP A 141 -1.90 -14.36 -22.24
C ASP A 141 -1.09 -14.00 -23.48
N LEU A 142 -0.80 -12.71 -23.68
CA LEU A 142 0.02 -12.24 -24.77
C LEU A 142 1.46 -12.74 -24.69
N THR A 143 2.05 -12.73 -23.49
CA THR A 143 3.42 -13.18 -23.29
C THR A 143 3.56 -14.68 -23.57
N GLU A 144 2.62 -15.49 -23.11
CA GLU A 144 2.59 -16.92 -23.41
C GLU A 144 2.49 -17.17 -24.91
N TYR A 145 1.64 -16.42 -25.60
CA TYR A 145 1.49 -16.51 -27.03
C TYR A 145 2.79 -16.18 -27.78
N VAL A 146 3.43 -15.07 -27.38
CA VAL A 146 4.71 -14.66 -27.97
C VAL A 146 5.81 -15.69 -27.69
N GLN A 147 5.86 -16.25 -26.47
CA GLN A 147 6.83 -17.29 -26.12
C GLN A 147 6.62 -18.56 -26.98
N LYS A 148 5.39 -18.97 -27.20
CA LYS A 148 5.07 -20.09 -28.08
C LYS A 148 5.54 -19.83 -29.50
N LEU A 149 5.36 -18.60 -30.00
CA LEU A 149 5.83 -18.20 -31.33
C LEU A 149 7.35 -18.21 -31.44
N SER A 150 8.08 -17.83 -30.35
CA SER A 150 9.54 -17.77 -30.39
C SER A 150 10.19 -19.15 -30.24
N ILE A 151 9.49 -20.14 -29.72
CA ILE A 151 9.96 -21.53 -29.63
C ILE A 151 9.75 -22.32 -30.91
N MET A 152 8.83 -21.85 -31.72
CA MET A 152 8.62 -22.41 -33.08
C MET A 152 9.58 -21.80 -34.09
#